data_e7ac2224a9073842d5f5ea3e2b807207
#
_entry.id   e7ac2224a9073842d5f5ea3e2b807207
#
_cell.length_a   1.000
_cell.length_b   1.000
_cell.length_c   1.000
_cell.angle_alpha   90.00
_cell.angle_beta   90.00
_cell.angle_gamma   90.00
#
_symmetry.space_group_name_H-M   'P 1'
#
loop_
_entity.id
_entity.type
_entity.pdbx_description
1 polymer ?
#
loop_
_entity_poly.entity_id
_entity_poly.type
_entity_poly.pdbx_seq_one_letter_code
_entity_poly.pdbx_strand_id
1 'polypeptide(L)'
;ADIRWASCNIFSTQDHAAAAIAELGYAKVFAWKGETLEDYWWCTEMALTWPDGSGPDLIVDDGGDATLMIHLGVDADRDPSILDKPCDSKEARILMDRIALGHKTNPGHWTKVAAKVRGVSEETTTGVHRLYQLSEQGKLLFPAINVNDSVTKSKFDNLYGCRESLADGIKRATDIMIAGKVVVIAGY
;
A
#
# COMPACT_ATOMS: atom_id res chain seq x y z
N ALA A 1 -0.05 9.89 -18.94
CA ALA A 1 -0.58 9.76 -17.58
C ALA A 1 0.42 10.41 -16.62
N ASP A 2 -0.06 11.10 -15.60
CA ASP A 2 0.77 11.54 -14.48
C ASP A 2 0.78 10.41 -13.44
N ILE A 3 1.97 9.90 -13.13
CA ILE A 3 2.16 8.74 -12.26
C ILE A 3 2.91 9.16 -11.01
N ARG A 4 2.40 8.74 -9.86
CA ARG A 4 3.08 8.85 -8.58
C ARG A 4 3.23 7.45 -8.00
N TRP A 5 4.39 7.13 -7.49
CA TRP A 5 4.73 5.78 -7.06
C TRP A 5 5.32 5.78 -5.65
N ALA A 6 4.82 4.92 -4.80
CA ALA A 6 5.34 4.60 -3.48
C ALA A 6 5.48 3.08 -3.34
N SER A 7 6.27 2.64 -2.39
CA SER A 7 6.37 1.21 -2.06
C SER A 7 5.11 0.72 -1.33
N CYS A 8 4.79 -0.56 -1.46
CA CYS A 8 3.70 -1.19 -0.72
C CYS A 8 4.10 -1.66 0.70
N ASN A 9 5.38 -1.56 1.05
CA ASN A 9 5.90 -1.83 2.40
C ASN A 9 7.33 -1.29 2.55
N ILE A 10 7.82 -1.21 3.81
CA ILE A 10 9.14 -0.67 4.14
C ILE A 10 10.34 -1.52 3.69
N PHE A 11 10.12 -2.73 3.18
CA PHE A 11 11.21 -3.69 2.91
C PHE A 11 11.53 -3.86 1.42
N SER A 12 10.56 -3.69 0.52
CA SER A 12 10.64 -4.14 -0.87
C SER A 12 11.35 -3.19 -1.82
N THR A 13 11.55 -1.92 -1.45
CA THR A 13 12.20 -0.95 -2.33
C THR A 13 13.65 -1.34 -2.61
N GLN A 14 14.04 -1.25 -3.89
CA GLN A 14 15.41 -1.34 -4.36
C GLN A 14 15.80 0.03 -4.92
N ASP A 15 16.77 0.69 -4.30
CA ASP A 15 17.14 2.09 -4.62
C ASP A 15 17.52 2.29 -6.08
N HIS A 16 18.21 1.32 -6.69
CA HIS A 16 18.59 1.43 -8.11
C HIS A 16 17.37 1.39 -9.03
N ALA A 17 16.32 0.64 -8.69
CA ALA A 17 15.08 0.61 -9.45
C ALA A 17 14.28 1.90 -9.25
N ALA A 18 14.16 2.37 -8.00
CA ALA A 18 13.50 3.63 -7.67
C ALA A 18 14.18 4.82 -8.37
N ALA A 19 15.52 4.87 -8.32
CA ALA A 19 16.32 5.90 -8.99
C ALA A 19 16.15 5.87 -10.52
N ALA A 20 16.16 4.68 -11.13
CA ALA A 20 15.97 4.54 -12.57
C ALA A 20 14.59 5.05 -13.03
N ILE A 21 13.51 4.74 -12.27
CA ILE A 21 12.17 5.24 -12.56
C ILE A 21 12.11 6.77 -12.43
N ALA A 22 12.73 7.32 -11.38
CA ALA A 22 12.79 8.76 -11.16
C ALA A 22 13.58 9.49 -12.26
N GLU A 23 14.72 8.94 -12.67
CA GLU A 23 15.58 9.49 -13.72
C GLU A 23 14.87 9.54 -15.08
N LEU A 24 14.09 8.52 -15.42
CA LEU A 24 13.28 8.49 -16.65
C LEU A 24 12.18 9.57 -16.67
N GLY A 25 11.83 10.15 -15.53
CA GLY A 25 10.88 11.23 -15.43
C GLY A 25 9.41 10.87 -15.71
N TYR A 26 9.10 9.58 -15.87
CA TYR A 26 7.73 9.11 -16.14
C TYR A 26 6.85 9.05 -14.91
N ALA A 27 7.45 8.96 -13.73
CA ALA A 27 6.75 8.92 -12.45
C ALA A 27 7.45 9.79 -11.41
N LYS A 28 6.67 10.31 -10.47
CA LYS A 28 7.21 10.88 -9.22
C LYS A 28 7.36 9.74 -8.22
N VAL A 29 8.57 9.51 -7.74
CA VAL A 29 8.91 8.37 -6.88
C VAL A 29 9.05 8.84 -5.43
N PHE A 30 8.32 8.19 -4.53
CA PHE A 30 8.35 8.39 -3.09
C PHE A 30 8.65 7.04 -2.44
N ALA A 31 9.88 6.57 -2.60
CA ALA A 31 10.31 5.30 -2.05
C ALA A 31 11.84 5.20 -2.00
N TRP A 32 12.38 4.64 -0.92
CA TRP A 32 13.80 4.31 -0.77
C TRP A 32 13.98 3.08 0.13
N LYS A 33 15.15 2.47 0.07
CA LYS A 33 15.50 1.36 0.96
C LYS A 33 15.78 1.86 2.36
N GLY A 34 15.14 1.25 3.36
CA GLY A 34 15.36 1.60 4.76
C GLY A 34 14.42 2.68 5.29
N GLU A 35 13.27 2.88 4.65
CA GLU A 35 12.17 3.68 5.21
C GLU A 35 11.81 3.22 6.62
N THR A 36 11.57 4.19 7.50
CA THR A 36 10.84 3.96 8.75
C THR A 36 9.33 3.85 8.45
N LEU A 37 8.54 3.44 9.42
CA LEU A 37 7.07 3.45 9.25
C LEU A 37 6.53 4.87 9.05
N GLU A 38 7.15 5.85 9.70
CA GLU A 38 6.83 7.28 9.53
C GLU A 38 7.11 7.75 8.10
N ASP A 39 8.27 7.36 7.52
CA ASP A 39 8.63 7.65 6.13
C ASP A 39 7.65 6.99 5.17
N TYR A 40 7.32 5.72 5.39
CA TYR A 40 6.40 4.95 4.56
C TYR A 40 5.01 5.61 4.45
N TRP A 41 4.42 6.01 5.57
CA TRP A 41 3.12 6.66 5.56
C TRP A 41 3.18 8.08 5.00
N TRP A 42 4.31 8.77 5.15
CA TRP A 42 4.55 10.02 4.44
C TRP A 42 4.64 9.82 2.93
N CYS A 43 5.38 8.82 2.47
CA CYS A 43 5.51 8.48 1.05
C CYS A 43 4.15 8.12 0.44
N THR A 44 3.35 7.33 1.15
CA THR A 44 1.98 6.96 0.73
C THR A 44 1.11 8.21 0.57
N GLU A 45 1.11 9.11 1.54
CA GLU A 45 0.37 10.37 1.44
C GLU A 45 0.86 11.22 0.25
N MET A 46 2.18 11.31 0.04
CA MET A 46 2.73 12.06 -1.09
C MET A 46 2.35 11.44 -2.43
N ALA A 47 2.28 10.12 -2.53
CA ALA A 47 1.79 9.45 -3.73
C ALA A 47 0.30 9.72 -4.00
N LEU A 48 -0.50 9.92 -2.96
CA LEU A 48 -1.94 10.18 -3.03
C LEU A 48 -2.31 11.67 -3.17
N THR A 49 -1.35 12.59 -3.01
CA THR A 49 -1.61 14.03 -3.02
C THR A 49 -0.91 14.73 -4.17
N TRP A 50 -1.66 15.34 -5.08
CA TRP A 50 -1.12 16.16 -6.17
C TRP A 50 -0.77 17.57 -5.70
N PRO A 51 0.13 18.28 -6.41
CA PRO A 51 0.53 19.66 -6.01
C PRO A 51 -0.63 20.65 -5.94
N ASP A 52 -1.71 20.43 -6.67
CA ASP A 52 -2.94 21.21 -6.66
C ASP A 52 -3.91 20.82 -5.52
N GLY A 53 -3.49 19.89 -4.65
CA GLY A 53 -4.30 19.36 -3.56
C GLY A 53 -5.35 18.34 -3.99
N SER A 54 -5.35 17.91 -5.25
CA SER A 54 -6.19 16.80 -5.73
C SER A 54 -5.51 15.45 -5.47
N GLY A 55 -6.19 14.37 -5.84
CA GLY A 55 -5.69 12.99 -5.75
C GLY A 55 -5.62 12.28 -7.10
N PRO A 56 -5.35 10.96 -7.08
CA PRO A 56 -5.33 10.12 -8.28
C PRO A 56 -6.73 9.90 -8.85
N ASP A 57 -6.80 9.63 -10.16
CA ASP A 57 -8.02 9.10 -10.78
C ASP A 57 -8.15 7.58 -10.57
N LEU A 58 -7.02 6.87 -10.57
CA LEU A 58 -6.95 5.42 -10.41
C LEU A 58 -5.80 5.06 -9.45
N ILE A 59 -6.01 4.01 -8.68
CA ILE A 59 -5.02 3.45 -7.76
C ILE A 59 -4.74 2.00 -8.16
N VAL A 60 -3.47 1.64 -8.20
CA VAL A 60 -3.00 0.25 -8.17
C VAL A 60 -2.42 0.04 -6.79
N ASP A 61 -3.09 -0.77 -5.97
CA ASP A 61 -2.75 -0.99 -4.55
C ASP A 61 -2.29 -2.43 -4.33
N ASP A 62 -1.44 -2.61 -3.34
CA ASP A 62 -0.92 -3.92 -2.94
C ASP A 62 -0.82 -3.96 -1.41
N GLY A 63 -1.82 -4.54 -0.77
CA GLY A 63 -1.99 -4.56 0.69
C GLY A 63 -3.09 -3.63 1.20
N GLY A 64 -3.62 -2.76 0.34
CA GLY A 64 -4.74 -1.88 0.65
C GLY A 64 -4.38 -0.68 1.53
N ASP A 65 -3.11 -0.32 1.67
CA ASP A 65 -2.71 0.76 2.58
C ASP A 65 -3.01 2.14 2.02
N ALA A 66 -2.85 2.37 0.72
CA ALA A 66 -3.28 3.61 0.07
C ALA A 66 -4.80 3.79 0.19
N THR A 67 -5.54 2.73 -0.08
CA THR A 67 -6.99 2.70 0.08
C THR A 67 -7.42 2.95 1.54
N LEU A 68 -6.75 2.30 2.50
CA LEU A 68 -7.01 2.47 3.93
C LEU A 68 -6.80 3.93 4.37
N MET A 69 -5.69 4.55 3.96
CA MET A 69 -5.39 5.94 4.29
C MET A 69 -6.49 6.89 3.79
N ILE A 70 -7.00 6.71 2.58
CA ILE A 70 -8.09 7.53 2.05
C ILE A 70 -9.37 7.34 2.86
N HIS A 71 -9.76 6.09 3.18
CA HIS A 71 -10.98 5.81 3.92
C HIS A 71 -10.92 6.38 5.34
N LEU A 72 -9.83 6.15 6.08
CA LEU A 72 -9.64 6.73 7.41
C LEU A 72 -9.54 8.25 7.38
N GLY A 73 -8.93 8.80 6.35
CA GLY A 73 -8.86 10.24 6.15
C GLY A 73 -10.24 10.87 5.93
N VAL A 74 -11.10 10.24 5.12
CA VAL A 74 -12.49 10.68 4.93
C VAL A 74 -13.30 10.55 6.21
N ASP A 75 -13.10 9.46 6.96
CA ASP A 75 -13.76 9.30 8.26
C ASP A 75 -13.30 10.40 9.25
N ALA A 76 -12.02 10.75 9.26
CA ALA A 76 -11.49 11.86 10.07
C ALA A 76 -12.01 13.24 9.63
N ASP A 77 -12.18 13.45 8.33
CA ASP A 77 -12.81 14.70 7.82
C ASP A 77 -14.27 14.83 8.27
N ARG A 78 -14.99 13.72 8.45
CA ARG A 78 -16.39 13.69 8.91
C ARG A 78 -16.49 13.77 10.44
N ASP A 79 -15.64 13.04 11.12
CA ASP A 79 -15.62 12.93 12.60
C ASP A 79 -14.17 12.90 13.10
N PRO A 80 -13.57 14.07 13.40
CA PRO A 80 -12.20 14.14 13.89
C PRO A 80 -11.93 13.37 15.20
N SER A 81 -12.99 13.02 15.97
CA SER A 81 -12.81 12.28 17.22
C SER A 81 -12.21 10.88 17.03
N ILE A 82 -12.28 10.33 15.81
CA ILE A 82 -11.66 9.04 15.52
C ILE A 82 -10.14 9.07 15.70
N LEU A 83 -9.51 10.25 15.55
CA LEU A 83 -8.06 10.44 15.66
C LEU A 83 -7.53 10.25 17.08
N ASP A 84 -8.40 10.44 18.08
CA ASP A 84 -8.08 10.29 19.50
C ASP A 84 -8.30 8.86 20.02
N LYS A 85 -8.84 7.97 19.20
CA LYS A 85 -9.13 6.59 19.61
C LYS A 85 -7.84 5.79 19.83
N PRO A 86 -7.84 4.83 20.76
CA PRO A 86 -6.74 3.89 20.93
C PRO A 86 -6.47 3.13 19.63
N CYS A 87 -5.20 2.89 19.32
CA CYS A 87 -4.77 2.10 18.18
C CYS A 87 -4.23 0.75 18.65
N ASP A 88 -4.49 -0.31 17.88
CA ASP A 88 -4.11 -1.69 18.22
C ASP A 88 -2.61 -1.97 17.96
N SER A 89 -1.93 -1.08 17.24
CA SER A 89 -0.51 -1.22 16.90
C SER A 89 0.20 0.14 16.80
N LYS A 90 1.55 0.10 16.90
CA LYS A 90 2.38 1.27 16.65
C LYS A 90 2.18 1.82 15.23
N GLU A 91 2.06 0.95 14.25
CA GLU A 91 1.84 1.32 12.86
C GLU A 91 0.51 2.05 12.67
N ALA A 92 -0.58 1.51 13.23
CA ALA A 92 -1.88 2.17 13.20
C ALA A 92 -1.83 3.57 13.84
N ARG A 93 -1.08 3.73 14.94
CA ARG A 93 -0.89 5.04 15.60
C ARG A 93 -0.16 6.02 14.67
N ILE A 94 0.91 5.60 14.00
CA ILE A 94 1.67 6.44 13.05
C ILE A 94 0.76 6.88 11.90
N LEU A 95 -0.02 5.96 11.32
CA LEU A 95 -1.00 6.30 10.29
C LEU A 95 -2.01 7.35 10.76
N MET A 96 -2.59 7.15 11.95
CA MET A 96 -3.57 8.10 12.52
C MET A 96 -2.95 9.46 12.83
N ASP A 97 -1.71 9.50 13.32
CA ASP A 97 -0.98 10.75 13.55
C ASP A 97 -0.69 11.49 12.23
N ARG A 98 -0.40 10.74 11.16
CA ARG A 98 -0.21 11.31 9.82
C ARG A 98 -1.50 11.91 9.27
N ILE A 99 -2.61 11.20 9.40
CA ILE A 99 -3.95 11.70 9.02
C ILE A 99 -4.32 12.93 9.85
N ALA A 100 -4.04 12.92 11.15
CA ALA A 100 -4.31 14.06 12.04
C ALA A 100 -3.54 15.31 11.62
N LEU A 101 -2.27 15.15 11.24
CA LEU A 101 -1.46 16.26 10.72
C LEU A 101 -2.05 16.82 9.42
N GLY A 102 -2.43 15.94 8.48
CA GLY A 102 -3.08 16.31 7.23
C GLY A 102 -4.40 17.04 7.46
N HIS A 103 -5.25 16.50 8.34
CA HIS A 103 -6.53 17.13 8.70
C HIS A 103 -6.35 18.54 9.32
N LYS A 104 -5.34 18.69 10.19
CA LYS A 104 -5.05 19.99 10.81
C LYS A 104 -4.56 21.05 9.82
N THR A 105 -3.77 20.63 8.84
CA THR A 105 -3.15 21.55 7.85
C THR A 105 -4.06 21.83 6.66
N ASN A 106 -4.88 20.88 6.26
CA ASN A 106 -5.79 20.97 5.11
C ASN A 106 -7.10 20.21 5.37
N PRO A 107 -8.02 20.74 6.19
CA PRO A 107 -9.30 20.11 6.48
C PRO A 107 -10.09 19.79 5.20
N GLY A 108 -10.67 18.58 5.12
CA GLY A 108 -11.43 18.12 3.96
C GLY A 108 -10.56 17.64 2.77
N HIS A 109 -9.24 17.55 2.95
CA HIS A 109 -8.32 17.06 1.92
C HIS A 109 -8.68 15.66 1.45
N TRP A 110 -8.86 14.72 2.37
CA TRP A 110 -9.14 13.32 2.03
C TRP A 110 -10.49 13.14 1.36
N THR A 111 -11.47 13.94 1.71
CA THR A 111 -12.77 13.98 1.03
C THR A 111 -12.63 14.41 -0.42
N LYS A 112 -11.75 15.38 -0.71
CA LYS A 112 -11.45 15.81 -2.09
C LYS A 112 -10.70 14.73 -2.88
N VAL A 113 -9.72 14.08 -2.24
CA VAL A 113 -8.98 12.96 -2.85
C VAL A 113 -9.95 11.83 -3.21
N ALA A 114 -10.77 11.39 -2.24
CA ALA A 114 -11.72 10.31 -2.46
C ALA A 114 -12.74 10.62 -3.57
N ALA A 115 -13.20 11.86 -3.66
CA ALA A 115 -14.16 12.29 -4.69
C ALA A 115 -13.59 12.20 -6.11
N LYS A 116 -12.27 12.25 -6.28
CA LYS A 116 -11.60 12.13 -7.58
C LYS A 116 -11.32 10.68 -7.96
N VAL A 117 -11.12 9.79 -7.00
CA VAL A 117 -10.79 8.39 -7.27
C VAL A 117 -11.95 7.69 -7.96
N ARG A 118 -11.70 7.16 -9.14
CA ARG A 118 -12.67 6.41 -9.97
C ARG A 118 -12.64 4.91 -9.69
N GLY A 119 -11.57 4.43 -9.06
CA GLY A 119 -11.44 3.03 -8.67
C GLY A 119 -10.03 2.65 -8.25
N VAL A 120 -9.95 1.47 -7.62
CA VAL A 120 -8.71 0.82 -7.22
C VAL A 120 -8.67 -0.60 -7.77
N SER A 121 -7.47 -1.06 -8.18
CA SER A 121 -7.17 -2.48 -8.37
C SER A 121 -6.27 -2.95 -7.23
N GLU A 122 -6.64 -4.05 -6.58
CA GLU A 122 -5.91 -4.60 -5.43
C GLU A 122 -5.27 -5.93 -5.78
N GLU A 123 -3.97 -6.03 -5.50
CA GLU A 123 -3.11 -7.13 -5.91
C GLU A 123 -3.04 -8.28 -4.90
N THR A 124 -3.34 -8.06 -3.61
CA THR A 124 -3.02 -9.06 -2.60
C THR A 124 -4.16 -9.36 -1.63
N THR A 125 -4.11 -10.55 -1.02
CA THR A 125 -5.17 -11.09 -0.16
C THR A 125 -5.54 -10.17 0.99
N THR A 126 -4.57 -9.55 1.65
CA THR A 126 -4.82 -8.65 2.79
C THR A 126 -5.63 -7.43 2.37
N GLY A 127 -5.26 -6.79 1.26
CA GLY A 127 -6.00 -5.64 0.74
C GLY A 127 -7.39 -6.02 0.24
N VAL A 128 -7.52 -7.15 -0.47
CA VAL A 128 -8.81 -7.68 -0.91
C VAL A 128 -9.75 -7.91 0.27
N HIS A 129 -9.28 -8.50 1.38
CA HIS A 129 -10.08 -8.68 2.59
C HIS A 129 -10.58 -7.35 3.16
N ARG A 130 -9.72 -6.33 3.22
CA ARG A 130 -10.12 -4.97 3.65
C ARG A 130 -11.21 -4.40 2.76
N LEU A 131 -11.08 -4.54 1.44
CA LEU A 131 -12.08 -4.07 0.48
C LEU A 131 -13.43 -4.76 0.65
N TYR A 132 -13.44 -6.08 0.84
CA TYR A 132 -14.68 -6.82 1.14
C TYR A 132 -15.32 -6.35 2.43
N GLN A 133 -14.57 -6.17 3.51
CA GLN A 133 -15.08 -5.66 4.78
C GLN A 133 -15.69 -4.26 4.63
N LEU A 134 -15.04 -3.36 3.90
CA LEU A 134 -15.58 -2.02 3.62
C LEU A 134 -16.87 -2.10 2.79
N SER A 135 -16.91 -2.99 1.80
CA SER A 135 -18.08 -3.21 0.95
C SER A 135 -19.27 -3.74 1.74
N GLU A 136 -19.06 -4.77 2.58
CA GLU A 136 -20.10 -5.37 3.44
C GLU A 136 -20.66 -4.37 4.45
N GLN A 137 -19.82 -3.45 4.93
CA GLN A 137 -20.24 -2.37 5.84
C GLN A 137 -20.89 -1.19 5.12
N GLY A 138 -20.97 -1.20 3.78
CA GLY A 138 -21.46 -0.07 2.98
C GLY A 138 -20.58 1.17 3.06
N LYS A 139 -19.29 1.00 3.39
CA LYS A 139 -18.31 2.09 3.58
C LYS A 139 -17.33 2.25 2.43
N LEU A 140 -17.35 1.36 1.45
CA LEU A 140 -16.44 1.45 0.29
C LEU A 140 -16.74 2.73 -0.50
N LEU A 141 -15.75 3.63 -0.61
CA LEU A 141 -15.93 4.97 -1.16
C LEU A 141 -15.92 5.01 -2.69
N PHE A 142 -15.29 4.04 -3.33
CA PHE A 142 -15.14 3.96 -4.79
C PHE A 142 -15.05 2.51 -5.24
N PRO A 143 -15.29 2.22 -6.54
CA PRO A 143 -15.21 0.86 -7.07
C PRO A 143 -13.83 0.23 -6.84
N ALA A 144 -13.83 -1.07 -6.54
CA ALA A 144 -12.62 -1.85 -6.33
C ALA A 144 -12.62 -3.13 -7.15
N ILE A 145 -11.48 -3.47 -7.75
CA ILE A 145 -11.28 -4.67 -8.55
C ILE A 145 -10.30 -5.58 -7.80
N ASN A 146 -10.76 -6.80 -7.50
CA ASN A 146 -9.93 -7.86 -6.94
C ASN A 146 -9.12 -8.51 -8.06
N VAL A 147 -7.87 -8.10 -8.23
CA VAL A 147 -6.92 -8.69 -9.18
C VAL A 147 -6.30 -9.96 -8.61
N ASN A 148 -6.16 -10.03 -7.27
CA ASN A 148 -5.55 -11.16 -6.58
C ASN A 148 -6.17 -12.51 -6.97
N ASP A 149 -7.49 -12.58 -7.09
CA ASP A 149 -8.20 -13.83 -7.36
C ASP A 149 -8.38 -14.14 -8.85
N SER A 150 -7.81 -13.33 -9.74
CA SER A 150 -7.78 -13.64 -11.16
C SER A 150 -6.95 -14.92 -11.41
N VAL A 151 -7.34 -15.69 -12.44
CA VAL A 151 -6.64 -16.95 -12.81
C VAL A 151 -5.18 -16.68 -13.13
N THR A 152 -4.89 -15.59 -13.80
CA THR A 152 -3.51 -15.21 -14.19
C THR A 152 -2.69 -14.63 -13.05
N LYS A 153 -3.28 -14.35 -11.88
CA LYS A 153 -2.57 -13.88 -10.70
C LYS A 153 -2.43 -15.01 -9.66
N SER A 154 -3.41 -15.25 -8.82
CA SER A 154 -3.24 -16.18 -7.69
C SER A 154 -3.09 -17.64 -8.10
N LYS A 155 -3.77 -18.05 -9.16
CA LYS A 155 -3.71 -19.44 -9.68
C LYS A 155 -2.47 -19.71 -10.53
N PHE A 156 -1.72 -18.67 -10.87
CA PHE A 156 -0.48 -18.76 -11.63
C PHE A 156 0.72 -18.25 -10.85
N ASP A 157 0.78 -16.94 -10.55
CA ASP A 157 1.93 -16.31 -9.89
C ASP A 157 2.15 -16.83 -8.47
N ASN A 158 1.14 -16.78 -7.60
CA ASN A 158 1.27 -17.28 -6.23
C ASN A 158 1.56 -18.79 -6.18
N LEU A 159 1.02 -19.55 -7.13
CA LEU A 159 1.20 -21.02 -7.15
C LEU A 159 2.58 -21.43 -7.68
N TYR A 160 3.00 -20.89 -8.82
CA TYR A 160 4.24 -21.30 -9.48
C TYR A 160 5.42 -20.40 -9.14
N GLY A 161 5.23 -19.09 -9.08
CA GLY A 161 6.29 -18.12 -8.81
C GLY A 161 6.93 -18.30 -7.44
N CYS A 162 6.13 -18.48 -6.39
CA CYS A 162 6.67 -18.66 -5.04
C CYS A 162 7.42 -20.00 -4.87
N ARG A 163 7.06 -21.04 -5.61
CA ARG A 163 7.79 -22.34 -5.60
C ARG A 163 9.20 -22.18 -6.13
N GLU A 164 9.38 -21.36 -7.16
CA GLU A 164 10.68 -21.07 -7.74
C GLU A 164 11.45 -20.03 -6.92
N SER A 165 10.82 -18.89 -6.62
CA SER A 165 11.48 -17.73 -6.02
C SER A 165 11.91 -17.95 -4.58
N LEU A 166 11.24 -18.79 -3.79
CA LEU A 166 11.63 -19.07 -2.40
C LEU A 166 13.03 -19.69 -2.32
N ALA A 167 13.26 -20.77 -3.06
CA ALA A 167 14.55 -21.45 -3.07
C ALA A 167 15.66 -20.57 -3.67
N ASP A 168 15.36 -19.84 -4.73
CA ASP A 168 16.30 -18.90 -5.36
C ASP A 168 16.63 -17.76 -4.41
N GLY A 169 15.63 -17.16 -3.76
CA GLY A 169 15.82 -16.08 -2.78
C GLY A 169 16.68 -16.51 -1.59
N ILE A 170 16.44 -17.71 -1.04
CA ILE A 170 17.28 -18.25 0.06
C ILE A 170 18.74 -18.41 -0.40
N LYS A 171 18.97 -18.97 -1.57
CA LYS A 171 20.33 -19.15 -2.10
C LYS A 171 21.04 -17.81 -2.34
N ARG A 172 20.34 -16.83 -2.91
CA ARG A 172 20.92 -15.48 -3.15
C ARG A 172 21.22 -14.74 -1.85
N ALA A 173 20.35 -14.87 -0.85
CA ALA A 173 20.51 -14.16 0.42
C ALA A 173 21.59 -14.76 1.32
N THR A 174 21.86 -16.06 1.20
CA THR A 174 22.67 -16.80 2.17
C THR A 174 23.89 -17.50 1.57
N ASP A 175 23.94 -17.62 0.25
CA ASP A 175 24.99 -18.34 -0.50
C ASP A 175 25.21 -19.79 0.00
N ILE A 176 24.16 -20.44 0.50
CA ILE A 176 24.22 -21.81 1.02
C ILE A 176 23.72 -22.85 0.04
N MET A 177 24.22 -24.08 0.18
CA MET A 177 23.63 -25.26 -0.44
C MET A 177 22.41 -25.69 0.38
N ILE A 178 21.24 -25.77 -0.26
CA ILE A 178 19.97 -26.17 0.39
C ILE A 178 19.96 -27.67 0.71
N ALA A 179 20.57 -28.50 -0.15
CA ALA A 179 20.61 -29.94 0.03
C ALA A 179 21.20 -30.35 1.40
N GLY A 180 20.54 -31.26 2.08
CA GLY A 180 20.93 -31.72 3.40
C GLY A 180 20.61 -30.80 4.57
N LYS A 181 19.92 -29.68 4.34
CA LYS A 181 19.45 -28.79 5.41
C LYS A 181 18.09 -29.23 5.94
N VAL A 182 17.89 -28.99 7.23
CA VAL A 182 16.56 -29.11 7.86
C VAL A 182 15.82 -27.80 7.68
N VAL A 183 14.59 -27.87 7.18
CA VAL A 183 13.72 -26.71 6.95
C VAL A 183 12.47 -26.84 7.81
N VAL A 184 12.12 -25.79 8.51
CA VAL A 184 10.86 -25.67 9.25
C VAL A 184 9.97 -24.68 8.52
N ILE A 185 8.74 -25.12 8.19
CA ILE A 185 7.73 -24.28 7.54
C ILE A 185 6.61 -24.03 8.55
N ALA A 186 6.36 -22.79 8.87
CA ALA A 186 5.25 -22.36 9.70
C ALA A 186 4.10 -21.88 8.82
N GLY A 187 2.97 -22.60 8.85
CA GLY A 187 1.82 -22.39 7.98
C GLY A 187 1.82 -23.31 6.76
N TYR A 188 0.65 -23.89 6.48
CA TYR A 188 0.45 -24.84 5.37
C TYR A 188 -0.93 -24.60 4.74
#